data_8c50ac9f74c4d2d83552b28731e407a1
#
_entry.id   8c50ac9f74c4d2d83552b28731e407a1
#
_cell.length_a   1.000
_cell.length_b   1.000
_cell.length_c   1.000
_cell.angle_alpha   90.00
_cell.angle_beta   90.00
_cell.angle_gamma   90.00
#
_symmetry.space_group_name_H-M   'P 1'
#
loop_
_entity.id
_entity.type
_entity.pdbx_description
1 polymer ?
#
loop_
_entity_poly.entity_id
_entity_poly.type
_entity_poly.pdbx_seq_one_letter_code
_entity_poly.pdbx_strand_id
1 'polypeptide(L)'
;MASSQRGVNVGRSESIPEENGTRHELVRLLEGERMLAEPTEIGSWPTICFARLEDWRLLQKTVEFEASIMKIVLAYSGGLDTSVVLAWLKEKYQAELIAFCADLGQGEELRGLEKKALKTGAAKVYLEDLQEEFARDFIFPMIQAGAIYEGQYFLGTSIARPLIAKRLVEIARQEKASAIAHGATGKGNDQVRFELAAAALGPELPVIAPWRDGSFRAQFPGRAEMIKYCEERKIPVQATAKKPYSTDRNILHISFEAGILEDPWLDASAPEHKEMYQLGVSPEEAPDKAEYISLEFAKGNCTAVNGRALSPLGVLKALNRLGGKHGIGRVDLVENRYVGMKSRGVYETPGGTILHFAHRQIETITLDREVMRLRDSLIPKYSEFVYYGYWFSPERQALQALVTESQKNVTGTVRLKLYKGNVITAGRKSPQSLYNPKIATMEADSTQAYNQDDATGFIRLNSLRLKVASHLHHAKK
;
A
#
# COMPACT_ATOMS: atom_id res chain seq x y z
N MET A 1 -20.42 -45.88 36.24
CA MET A 1 -19.59 -47.06 36.11
C MET A 1 -18.49 -46.80 35.09
N ALA A 2 -17.28 -46.79 35.59
CA ALA A 2 -15.98 -47.15 35.02
C ALA A 2 -15.68 -46.66 33.58
N SER A 3 -14.87 -45.64 33.36
CA SER A 3 -13.40 -45.53 33.37
C SER A 3 -12.69 -46.30 32.25
N SER A 4 -12.09 -45.62 31.32
CA SER A 4 -10.76 -46.00 30.81
C SER A 4 -10.06 -44.80 30.19
N GLN A 5 -9.09 -44.27 30.93
CA GLN A 5 -8.03 -43.38 30.43
C GLN A 5 -7.05 -44.25 29.60
N ARG A 6 -6.61 -43.71 28.44
CA ARG A 6 -5.34 -44.11 27.84
C ARG A 6 -4.50 -42.87 27.63
N GLY A 7 -3.43 -42.81 28.43
CA GLY A 7 -2.41 -41.81 28.27
C GLY A 7 -1.60 -42.00 26.99
N VAL A 8 -1.28 -40.92 26.33
CA VAL A 8 -0.30 -40.84 25.24
C VAL A 8 0.99 -40.27 25.81
N ASN A 9 2.03 -41.07 25.67
CA ASN A 9 3.40 -40.80 26.09
C ASN A 9 3.98 -39.62 25.27
N VAL A 10 4.48 -38.59 25.95
CA VAL A 10 5.22 -37.50 25.35
C VAL A 10 6.68 -37.94 25.27
N GLY A 11 7.16 -38.16 24.04
CA GLY A 11 8.57 -38.40 23.75
C GLY A 11 9.44 -37.18 24.03
N ARG A 12 10.56 -37.40 24.66
CA ARG A 12 11.61 -36.44 24.99
C ARG A 12 12.18 -35.79 23.71
N SER A 13 12.29 -34.48 23.74
CA SER A 13 13.05 -33.70 22.76
C SER A 13 14.56 -33.91 23.00
N GLU A 14 15.27 -34.41 22.00
CA GLU A 14 16.72 -34.41 21.94
C GLU A 14 17.18 -32.98 21.59
N SER A 15 18.08 -32.48 22.41
CA SER A 15 18.76 -31.17 22.25
C SER A 15 19.82 -31.28 21.15
N ILE A 16 19.74 -30.37 20.18
CA ILE A 16 20.77 -30.11 19.17
C ILE A 16 21.88 -29.28 19.86
N PRO A 17 23.17 -29.61 19.69
CA PRO A 17 24.26 -28.83 20.27
C PRO A 17 24.45 -27.50 19.52
N GLU A 18 24.59 -26.41 20.26
CA GLU A 18 25.02 -25.10 19.76
C GLU A 18 26.49 -25.17 19.30
N GLU A 19 26.76 -24.94 18.02
CA GLU A 19 28.08 -24.61 17.52
C GLU A 19 28.38 -23.10 17.75
N ASN A 20 28.88 -22.79 18.92
CA ASN A 20 29.52 -21.51 19.24
C ASN A 20 31.02 -21.72 19.41
N GLY A 21 31.80 -21.54 18.33
CA GLY A 21 33.24 -21.78 18.42
C GLY A 21 34.15 -20.91 17.57
N THR A 22 33.69 -20.30 16.49
CA THR A 22 34.59 -19.75 15.48
C THR A 22 34.77 -18.22 15.49
N ARG A 23 33.97 -17.46 16.19
CA ARG A 23 34.06 -16.00 16.16
C ARG A 23 34.96 -15.39 17.27
N HIS A 24 35.12 -16.08 18.37
CA HIS A 24 35.95 -15.60 19.49
C HIS A 24 37.45 -15.92 19.32
N GLU A 25 37.81 -16.96 18.57
CA GLU A 25 39.22 -17.29 18.32
C GLU A 25 39.88 -16.35 17.33
N LEU A 26 39.17 -15.84 16.33
CA LEU A 26 39.70 -14.87 15.37
C LEU A 26 40.01 -13.50 15.99
N VAL A 27 39.23 -13.09 17.01
CA VAL A 27 39.45 -11.82 17.69
C VAL A 27 40.66 -11.90 18.65
N ARG A 28 40.88 -13.05 19.30
CA ARG A 28 42.08 -13.26 20.19
C ARG A 28 43.38 -13.34 19.44
N LEU A 29 43.40 -13.86 18.22
CA LEU A 29 44.58 -13.88 17.36
C LEU A 29 45.00 -12.46 16.90
N LEU A 30 44.09 -11.50 16.90
CA LEU A 30 44.38 -10.11 16.54
C LEU A 30 44.86 -9.26 17.73
N GLU A 31 44.68 -9.72 18.97
CA GLU A 31 45.07 -8.98 20.19
C GLU A 31 46.44 -9.39 20.79
N GLY A 32 47.22 -10.27 20.13
CA GLY A 32 48.64 -10.41 20.42
C GLY A 32 49.02 -11.23 21.65
N GLU A 33 48.16 -12.11 22.19
CA GLU A 33 48.56 -13.02 23.29
C GLU A 33 49.22 -14.32 22.74
N ARG A 34 50.49 -14.51 23.10
CA ARG A 34 51.26 -15.72 22.86
C ARG A 34 50.79 -16.83 23.80
N MET A 35 50.22 -17.88 23.28
CA MET A 35 50.13 -19.15 24.00
C MET A 35 51.23 -20.11 23.51
N LEU A 36 52.08 -20.54 24.43
CA LEU A 36 53.03 -21.64 24.23
C LEU A 36 52.25 -22.96 24.46
N ALA A 37 52.13 -23.77 23.43
CA ALA A 37 51.65 -25.14 23.56
C ALA A 37 52.83 -26.10 23.44
N GLU A 38 52.95 -27.02 24.41
CA GLU A 38 53.91 -28.12 24.36
C GLU A 38 53.44 -29.21 23.36
N PRO A 39 54.37 -29.94 22.70
CA PRO A 39 54.02 -30.86 21.64
C PRO A 39 53.67 -32.24 22.20
N THR A 40 52.52 -32.78 21.84
CA THR A 40 52.22 -34.22 21.92
C THR A 40 52.10 -34.77 20.49
N GLU A 41 52.75 -35.90 20.30
CA GLU A 41 52.94 -36.61 19.02
C GLU A 41 51.65 -37.05 18.35
N ILE A 42 51.63 -36.99 17.04
CA ILE A 42 51.19 -37.92 16.01
C ILE A 42 50.44 -37.21 14.85
N GLY A 43 50.99 -37.37 13.64
CA GLY A 43 50.26 -37.19 12.39
C GLY A 43 50.75 -36.04 11.49
N SER A 44 51.37 -36.42 10.38
CA SER A 44 51.96 -35.56 9.34
C SER A 44 51.00 -34.52 8.76
N TRP A 45 51.36 -33.25 8.90
CA TRP A 45 50.74 -32.11 8.24
C TRP A 45 51.63 -31.60 7.11
N PRO A 46 51.09 -31.13 5.99
CA PRO A 46 51.90 -30.57 4.91
C PRO A 46 52.56 -29.25 5.34
N THR A 47 53.78 -29.09 4.99
CA THR A 47 54.64 -27.93 5.27
C THR A 47 54.04 -26.67 4.72
N ILE A 48 53.55 -25.77 5.60
CA ILE A 48 53.18 -24.41 5.22
C ILE A 48 54.46 -23.61 5.12
N CYS A 49 54.86 -23.21 3.91
CA CYS A 49 55.93 -22.27 3.69
C CYS A 49 55.63 -20.92 4.32
N PHE A 50 56.40 -20.50 5.29
CA PHE A 50 56.39 -19.14 5.80
C PHE A 50 56.88 -18.18 4.71
N ALA A 51 55.95 -17.35 4.18
CA ALA A 51 56.30 -16.21 3.35
C ALA A 51 57.13 -15.20 4.17
N ARG A 52 58.17 -14.64 3.58
CA ARG A 52 59.09 -13.68 4.23
C ARG A 52 58.35 -12.42 4.66
N LEU A 53 58.80 -11.78 5.74
CA LEU A 53 58.29 -10.51 6.30
C LEU A 53 58.18 -9.35 5.27
N GLU A 54 58.79 -9.47 4.14
CA GLU A 54 58.73 -8.51 3.04
C GLU A 54 57.39 -8.57 2.27
N ASP A 55 56.73 -9.74 2.26
CA ASP A 55 55.41 -9.89 1.60
C ASP A 55 54.27 -9.22 2.37
N TRP A 56 54.42 -8.98 3.68
CA TRP A 56 53.44 -8.23 4.49
C TRP A 56 53.36 -6.74 4.11
N ARG A 57 54.46 -6.15 3.67
CA ARG A 57 54.47 -4.76 3.19
C ARG A 57 53.82 -4.59 1.81
N LEU A 58 53.85 -5.66 0.98
CA LEU A 58 53.10 -5.70 -0.28
C LEU A 58 51.61 -5.94 -0.07
N LEU A 59 51.23 -6.79 0.89
CA LEU A 59 49.82 -6.98 1.28
C LEU A 59 49.22 -5.75 1.95
N GLN A 60 50.02 -4.96 2.68
CA GLN A 60 49.56 -3.67 3.22
C GLN A 60 49.35 -2.59 2.15
N LYS A 61 50.00 -2.70 0.99
CA LYS A 61 49.83 -1.75 -0.12
C LYS A 61 48.68 -2.10 -1.08
N THR A 62 48.09 -3.29 -0.98
CA THR A 62 47.00 -3.73 -1.87
C THR A 62 45.63 -3.84 -1.20
N VAL A 63 45.54 -3.57 0.08
CA VAL A 63 44.25 -3.34 0.78
C VAL A 63 44.23 -1.87 1.18
N GLU A 64 44.23 -0.96 0.22
CA GLU A 64 43.50 0.26 0.34
C GLU A 64 42.04 -0.18 0.37
N PHE A 65 41.53 -0.50 1.55
CA PHE A 65 40.12 -0.45 1.86
C PHE A 65 39.76 1.01 1.61
N GLU A 66 39.36 1.34 0.38
CA GLU A 66 38.52 2.50 0.17
C GLU A 66 37.38 2.27 1.15
N ALA A 67 37.40 2.95 2.28
CA ALA A 67 36.27 3.04 3.18
C ALA A 67 35.18 3.66 2.33
N SER A 68 34.43 2.81 1.61
CA SER A 68 33.35 3.28 0.74
C SER A 68 32.38 4.02 1.65
N ILE A 69 32.27 5.32 1.42
CA ILE A 69 31.34 6.17 2.18
C ILE A 69 29.98 5.49 2.13
N MET A 70 29.41 5.22 3.30
CA MET A 70 28.08 4.62 3.39
C MET A 70 27.08 5.47 2.61
N LYS A 71 26.33 4.85 1.68
CA LYS A 71 25.27 5.52 0.93
C LYS A 71 23.93 5.08 1.44
N ILE A 72 23.01 6.03 1.66
CA ILE A 72 21.65 5.78 2.11
C ILE A 72 20.66 6.45 1.15
N VAL A 73 19.69 5.71 0.62
CA VAL A 73 18.60 6.26 -0.18
C VAL A 73 17.40 6.50 0.73
N LEU A 74 16.97 7.75 0.81
CA LEU A 74 15.86 8.19 1.68
C LEU A 74 14.61 8.47 0.85
N ALA A 75 13.47 7.87 1.22
CA ALA A 75 12.16 8.33 0.76
C ALA A 75 11.88 9.72 1.34
N TYR A 76 11.91 10.73 0.47
CA TYR A 76 11.90 12.13 0.85
C TYR A 76 10.67 12.86 0.30
N SER A 77 9.80 13.34 1.18
CA SER A 77 8.60 14.11 0.80
C SER A 77 8.82 15.62 0.81
N GLY A 78 9.94 16.10 1.36
CA GLY A 78 10.18 17.53 1.56
C GLY A 78 9.42 18.15 2.73
N GLY A 79 8.65 17.38 3.49
CA GLY A 79 8.03 17.83 4.74
C GLY A 79 9.05 18.08 5.86
N LEU A 80 8.56 18.55 7.02
CA LEU A 80 9.39 18.78 8.20
C LEU A 80 10.11 17.49 8.61
N ASP A 81 9.35 16.41 8.80
CA ASP A 81 9.87 15.12 9.28
C ASP A 81 11.00 14.59 8.39
N THR A 82 10.76 14.48 7.09
CA THR A 82 11.76 13.93 6.17
C THR A 82 12.97 14.85 5.99
N SER A 83 12.81 16.16 6.15
CA SER A 83 13.94 17.11 6.11
C SER A 83 14.83 16.96 7.36
N VAL A 84 14.23 16.80 8.55
CA VAL A 84 14.96 16.50 9.79
C VAL A 84 15.66 15.14 9.68
N VAL A 85 14.94 14.12 9.19
CA VAL A 85 15.48 12.77 8.99
C VAL A 85 16.70 12.79 8.06
N LEU A 86 16.64 13.52 6.94
CA LEU A 86 17.76 13.63 6.00
C LEU A 86 19.02 14.18 6.69
N ALA A 87 18.90 15.32 7.38
CA ALA A 87 20.02 15.94 8.05
C ALA A 87 20.57 15.07 9.20
N TRP A 88 19.68 14.46 9.98
CA TRP A 88 20.05 13.58 11.09
C TRP A 88 20.77 12.31 10.64
N LEU A 89 20.29 11.66 9.56
CA LEU A 89 20.95 10.49 8.97
C LEU A 89 22.37 10.84 8.50
N LYS A 90 22.53 12.00 7.85
CA LYS A 90 23.85 12.48 7.43
C LYS A 90 24.80 12.68 8.61
N GLU A 91 24.33 13.29 9.69
CA GLU A 91 25.14 13.54 10.88
C GLU A 91 25.49 12.23 11.61
N LYS A 92 24.48 11.35 11.81
CA LYS A 92 24.64 10.12 12.58
C LYS A 92 25.54 9.08 11.90
N TYR A 93 25.35 8.88 10.62
CA TYR A 93 26.04 7.82 9.87
C TYR A 93 27.23 8.33 9.05
N GLN A 94 27.51 9.64 9.03
CA GLN A 94 28.50 10.27 8.14
C GLN A 94 28.33 9.79 6.69
N ALA A 95 27.08 9.59 6.24
CA ALA A 95 26.73 8.94 5.00
C ALA A 95 26.49 9.95 3.87
N GLU A 96 26.66 9.49 2.64
CA GLU A 96 26.17 10.14 1.44
C GLU A 96 24.66 9.87 1.31
N LEU A 97 23.83 10.92 1.42
CA LEU A 97 22.37 10.84 1.37
C LEU A 97 21.87 11.07 -0.05
N ILE A 98 21.10 10.13 -0.56
CA ILE A 98 20.39 10.22 -1.83
C ILE A 98 18.91 10.39 -1.51
N ALA A 99 18.33 11.55 -1.85
CA ALA A 99 16.92 11.79 -1.64
C ALA A 99 16.11 11.31 -2.85
N PHE A 100 15.06 10.54 -2.61
CA PHE A 100 14.12 10.11 -3.64
C PHE A 100 12.70 10.59 -3.33
N CYS A 101 12.07 11.22 -4.29
CA CYS A 101 10.66 11.59 -4.27
C CYS A 101 9.97 11.11 -5.55
N ALA A 102 8.87 10.37 -5.39
CA ALA A 102 7.99 10.00 -6.47
C ALA A 102 6.94 11.09 -6.70
N ASP A 103 6.80 11.57 -7.94
CA ASP A 103 5.61 12.31 -8.35
C ASP A 103 4.47 11.31 -8.64
N LEU A 104 3.50 11.28 -7.72
CA LEU A 104 2.28 10.50 -7.83
C LEU A 104 1.04 11.39 -8.03
N GLY A 105 1.24 12.68 -8.36
CA GLY A 105 0.19 13.67 -8.56
C GLY A 105 0.01 14.65 -7.40
N GLN A 106 1.06 14.89 -6.59
CA GLN A 106 1.05 15.87 -5.48
C GLN A 106 1.03 17.33 -5.96
N GLY A 107 1.37 17.58 -7.22
CA GLY A 107 1.28 18.89 -7.85
C GLY A 107 2.25 19.93 -7.28
N GLU A 108 1.71 21.02 -6.72
CA GLU A 108 2.49 22.16 -6.20
C GLU A 108 3.50 21.79 -5.09
N GLU A 109 3.25 20.70 -4.35
CA GLU A 109 4.11 20.25 -3.26
C GLU A 109 5.52 19.83 -3.73
N LEU A 110 5.66 19.49 -5.01
CA LEU A 110 6.94 19.11 -5.62
C LEU A 110 7.79 20.30 -6.06
N ARG A 111 7.21 21.50 -6.06
CA ARG A 111 7.88 22.71 -6.56
C ARG A 111 9.08 23.09 -5.68
N GLY A 112 10.30 23.09 -6.26
CA GLY A 112 11.55 23.42 -5.54
C GLY A 112 12.08 22.35 -4.60
N LEU A 113 11.49 21.14 -4.61
CA LEU A 113 11.85 20.02 -3.72
C LEU A 113 13.31 19.59 -3.91
N GLU A 114 13.80 19.51 -5.15
CA GLU A 114 15.19 19.16 -5.44
C GLU A 114 16.18 20.15 -4.79
N LYS A 115 15.97 21.46 -5.00
CA LYS A 115 16.81 22.50 -4.36
C LYS A 115 16.76 22.41 -2.85
N LYS A 116 15.59 22.08 -2.29
CA LYS A 116 15.41 21.90 -0.85
C LYS A 116 16.21 20.73 -0.33
N ALA A 117 16.10 19.55 -0.98
CA ALA A 117 16.83 18.34 -0.58
C ALA A 117 18.34 18.56 -0.62
N LEU A 118 18.88 19.14 -1.70
CA LEU A 118 20.31 19.49 -1.83
C LEU A 118 20.75 20.46 -0.73
N LYS A 119 19.97 21.50 -0.45
CA LYS A 119 20.27 22.47 0.63
C LYS A 119 20.21 21.83 2.02
N THR A 120 19.37 20.81 2.20
CA THR A 120 19.25 20.06 3.46
C THR A 120 20.43 19.09 3.65
N GLY A 121 21.18 18.79 2.59
CA GLY A 121 22.41 18.00 2.67
C GLY A 121 22.40 16.71 1.86
N ALA A 122 21.40 16.47 1.02
CA ALA A 122 21.46 15.39 0.03
C ALA A 122 22.60 15.61 -0.96
N ALA A 123 23.33 14.55 -1.29
CA ALA A 123 24.35 14.56 -2.33
C ALA A 123 23.74 14.43 -3.73
N LYS A 124 22.62 13.71 -3.83
CA LYS A 124 21.87 13.47 -5.07
C LYS A 124 20.38 13.45 -4.81
N VAL A 125 19.60 13.82 -5.83
CA VAL A 125 18.13 13.81 -5.75
C VAL A 125 17.57 13.11 -6.97
N TYR A 126 16.63 12.21 -6.74
CA TYR A 126 15.77 11.61 -7.73
C TYR A 126 14.36 12.16 -7.53
N LEU A 127 13.84 12.86 -8.51
CA LEU A 127 12.44 13.29 -8.58
C LEU A 127 11.87 12.70 -9.88
N GLU A 128 11.01 11.69 -9.76
CA GLU A 128 10.55 10.91 -10.90
C GLU A 128 9.04 10.91 -11.02
N ASP A 129 8.54 11.15 -12.23
CA ASP A 129 7.10 11.03 -12.54
C ASP A 129 6.73 9.55 -12.68
N LEU A 130 6.01 9.03 -11.69
CA LEU A 130 5.52 7.67 -11.65
C LEU A 130 3.98 7.59 -11.76
N GLN A 131 3.30 8.67 -12.15
CA GLN A 131 1.85 8.75 -12.17
C GLN A 131 1.21 7.71 -13.10
N GLU A 132 1.77 7.49 -14.31
CA GLU A 132 1.22 6.50 -15.26
C GLU A 132 1.43 5.06 -14.76
N GLU A 133 2.61 4.73 -14.21
CA GLU A 133 2.88 3.43 -13.60
C GLU A 133 1.95 3.21 -12.40
N PHE A 134 1.78 4.21 -11.56
CA PHE A 134 0.89 4.17 -10.40
C PHE A 134 -0.56 3.87 -10.81
N ALA A 135 -1.06 4.58 -11.83
CA ALA A 135 -2.40 4.34 -12.34
C ALA A 135 -2.56 2.94 -12.94
N ARG A 136 -1.64 2.54 -13.84
CA ARG A 136 -1.73 1.31 -14.63
C ARG A 136 -1.50 0.05 -13.80
N ASP A 137 -0.44 0.04 -12.98
CA ASP A 137 0.07 -1.20 -12.35
C ASP A 137 -0.38 -1.37 -10.90
N PHE A 138 -0.92 -0.32 -10.28
CA PHE A 138 -1.35 -0.32 -8.88
C PHE A 138 -2.84 -0.01 -8.73
N ILE A 139 -3.31 1.15 -9.22
CA ILE A 139 -4.69 1.57 -9.01
C ILE A 139 -5.66 0.71 -9.82
N PHE A 140 -5.42 0.50 -11.10
CA PHE A 140 -6.35 -0.24 -11.97
C PHE A 140 -6.52 -1.71 -11.55
N PRO A 141 -5.45 -2.48 -11.22
CA PRO A 141 -5.61 -3.82 -10.65
C PRO A 141 -6.40 -3.85 -9.34
N MET A 142 -6.22 -2.85 -8.48
CA MET A 142 -6.98 -2.69 -7.24
C MET A 142 -8.47 -2.40 -7.51
N ILE A 143 -8.79 -1.56 -8.51
CA ILE A 143 -10.17 -1.31 -8.97
C ILE A 143 -10.82 -2.58 -9.53
N GLN A 144 -10.10 -3.36 -10.34
CA GLN A 144 -10.56 -4.66 -10.85
C GLN A 144 -10.89 -5.64 -9.73
N ALA A 145 -10.12 -5.62 -8.65
CA ALA A 145 -10.40 -6.41 -7.45
C ALA A 145 -11.64 -5.92 -6.68
N GLY A 146 -12.17 -4.73 -6.99
CA GLY A 146 -13.22 -4.10 -6.22
C GLY A 146 -12.79 -3.67 -4.82
N ALA A 147 -11.48 -3.48 -4.59
CA ALA A 147 -10.93 -3.29 -3.27
C ALA A 147 -11.31 -1.95 -2.65
N ILE A 148 -11.98 -2.03 -1.51
CA ILE A 148 -12.31 -0.92 -0.61
C ILE A 148 -12.10 -1.42 0.81
N TYR A 149 -11.26 -0.74 1.61
CA TYR A 149 -11.03 -1.12 3.00
C TYR A 149 -12.18 -0.64 3.89
N GLU A 150 -12.68 -1.55 4.73
CA GLU A 150 -13.82 -1.32 5.63
C GLU A 150 -15.05 -0.70 4.95
N GLY A 151 -15.24 -1.02 3.66
CA GLY A 151 -16.40 -0.60 2.87
C GLY A 151 -16.41 0.86 2.39
N GLN A 152 -15.43 1.66 2.74
CA GLN A 152 -15.41 3.10 2.45
C GLN A 152 -14.07 3.64 1.95
N TYR A 153 -12.92 3.17 2.48
CA TYR A 153 -11.61 3.71 2.17
C TYR A 153 -11.03 3.15 0.88
N PHE A 154 -10.78 4.01 -0.11
CA PHE A 154 -10.27 3.66 -1.45
C PHE A 154 -8.75 3.40 -1.49
N LEU A 155 -8.10 3.22 -0.35
CA LEU A 155 -6.72 2.74 -0.21
C LEU A 155 -5.64 3.64 -0.86
N GLY A 156 -5.93 4.90 -1.16
CA GLY A 156 -5.03 5.74 -1.96
C GLY A 156 -3.64 5.95 -1.35
N THR A 157 -3.52 6.19 -0.03
CA THR A 157 -2.22 6.24 0.66
C THR A 157 -1.57 4.86 0.70
N SER A 158 -2.38 3.82 1.00
CA SER A 158 -1.88 2.46 1.18
C SER A 158 -1.25 1.89 -0.09
N ILE A 159 -1.88 2.12 -1.25
CA ILE A 159 -1.42 1.61 -2.54
C ILE A 159 -0.23 2.40 -3.12
N ALA A 160 0.00 3.64 -2.65
CA ALA A 160 1.12 4.47 -3.09
C ALA A 160 2.47 3.98 -2.53
N ARG A 161 2.49 3.52 -1.28
CA ARG A 161 3.72 3.14 -0.57
C ARG A 161 4.48 1.97 -1.22
N PRO A 162 3.84 0.90 -1.71
CA PRO A 162 4.52 -0.17 -2.44
C PRO A 162 5.27 0.31 -3.70
N LEU A 163 4.69 1.23 -4.48
CA LEU A 163 5.39 1.79 -5.66
C LEU A 163 6.60 2.62 -5.24
N ILE A 164 6.45 3.49 -4.24
CA ILE A 164 7.56 4.29 -3.72
C ILE A 164 8.67 3.38 -3.20
N ALA A 165 8.34 2.33 -2.43
CA ALA A 165 9.32 1.38 -1.90
C ALA A 165 10.01 0.57 -3.02
N LYS A 166 9.26 0.16 -4.06
CA LYS A 166 9.83 -0.50 -5.25
C LYS A 166 10.92 0.37 -5.86
N ARG A 167 10.60 1.61 -6.16
CA ARG A 167 11.57 2.50 -6.80
C ARG A 167 12.74 2.87 -5.89
N LEU A 168 12.50 2.99 -4.58
CA LEU A 168 13.54 3.21 -3.56
C LEU A 168 14.58 2.07 -3.57
N VAL A 169 14.13 0.81 -3.63
CA VAL A 169 15.00 -0.37 -3.74
C VAL A 169 15.77 -0.38 -5.06
N GLU A 170 15.12 -0.07 -6.18
CA GLU A 170 15.75 0.02 -7.49
C GLU A 170 16.88 1.07 -7.52
N ILE A 171 16.62 2.27 -6.99
CA ILE A 171 17.62 3.33 -6.87
C ILE A 171 18.76 2.90 -5.95
N ALA A 172 18.45 2.25 -4.82
CA ALA A 172 19.49 1.77 -3.90
C ALA A 172 20.45 0.79 -4.57
N ARG A 173 19.94 -0.13 -5.39
CA ARG A 173 20.77 -1.05 -6.19
C ARG A 173 21.57 -0.31 -7.26
N GLN A 174 20.95 0.63 -7.98
CA GLN A 174 21.60 1.46 -9.01
C GLN A 174 22.79 2.26 -8.43
N GLU A 175 22.61 2.84 -7.24
CA GLU A 175 23.59 3.66 -6.54
C GLU A 175 24.58 2.83 -5.69
N LYS A 176 24.37 1.51 -5.62
CA LYS A 176 25.13 0.61 -4.72
C LYS A 176 25.05 1.10 -3.27
N ALA A 177 23.87 1.52 -2.85
CA ALA A 177 23.64 2.03 -1.51
C ALA A 177 23.68 0.90 -0.47
N SER A 178 24.16 1.23 0.72
CA SER A 178 24.30 0.29 1.84
C SER A 178 22.96 0.09 2.59
N ALA A 179 22.03 1.04 2.46
CA ALA A 179 20.74 1.00 3.14
C ALA A 179 19.70 1.88 2.44
N ILE A 180 18.43 1.63 2.76
CA ILE A 180 17.32 2.54 2.45
C ILE A 180 16.75 3.11 3.74
N ALA A 181 16.08 4.27 3.66
CA ALA A 181 15.49 4.93 4.80
C ALA A 181 14.13 5.54 4.48
N HIS A 182 13.28 5.69 5.50
CA HIS A 182 12.01 6.41 5.42
C HIS A 182 11.73 7.23 6.68
N GLY A 183 10.92 8.29 6.53
CA GLY A 183 10.49 9.16 7.63
C GLY A 183 9.11 8.83 8.21
N ALA A 184 8.57 7.65 7.95
CA ALA A 184 7.27 7.25 8.49
C ALA A 184 7.33 7.09 10.01
N THR A 185 6.30 7.61 10.71
CA THR A 185 6.22 7.56 12.17
C THR A 185 5.95 6.16 12.69
N GLY A 186 6.42 5.85 13.92
CA GLY A 186 6.24 4.55 14.55
C GLY A 186 4.79 4.19 14.93
N LYS A 187 3.86 5.15 14.86
CA LYS A 187 2.42 4.97 15.14
C LYS A 187 1.58 4.75 13.86
N GLY A 188 2.17 5.00 12.67
CA GLY A 188 1.48 4.90 11.39
C GLY A 188 1.66 3.55 10.70
N ASN A 189 0.74 3.21 9.79
CA ASN A 189 0.85 2.02 8.95
C ASN A 189 1.95 2.13 7.89
N ASP A 190 2.36 3.34 7.52
CA ASP A 190 3.27 3.56 6.40
C ASP A 190 4.65 2.93 6.62
N GLN A 191 5.15 2.91 7.86
CA GLN A 191 6.39 2.20 8.18
C GLN A 191 6.30 0.71 7.80
N VAL A 192 5.15 0.06 8.11
CA VAL A 192 4.92 -1.35 7.78
C VAL A 192 4.87 -1.54 6.26
N ARG A 193 4.19 -0.65 5.55
CA ARG A 193 4.06 -0.69 4.08
C ARG A 193 5.40 -0.55 3.37
N PHE A 194 6.25 0.39 3.80
CA PHE A 194 7.61 0.55 3.26
C PHE A 194 8.47 -0.69 3.50
N GLU A 195 8.48 -1.18 4.72
CA GLU A 195 9.39 -2.26 5.12
C GLU A 195 8.98 -3.62 4.57
N LEU A 196 7.68 -3.94 4.53
CA LEU A 196 7.20 -5.17 3.90
C LEU A 196 7.48 -5.17 2.39
N ALA A 197 7.30 -4.03 1.71
CA ALA A 197 7.65 -3.92 0.31
C ALA A 197 9.17 -4.04 0.09
N ALA A 198 9.99 -3.41 0.94
CA ALA A 198 11.44 -3.54 0.89
C ALA A 198 11.90 -4.97 1.15
N ALA A 199 11.34 -5.64 2.16
CA ALA A 199 11.67 -7.04 2.47
C ALA A 199 11.33 -8.00 1.31
N ALA A 200 10.24 -7.71 0.57
CA ALA A 200 9.85 -8.53 -0.57
C ALA A 200 10.73 -8.28 -1.82
N LEU A 201 11.23 -7.06 -2.02
CA LEU A 201 11.91 -6.65 -3.25
C LEU A 201 13.43 -6.54 -3.12
N GLY A 202 13.94 -6.27 -1.93
CA GLY A 202 15.36 -6.07 -1.64
C GLY A 202 15.71 -6.55 -0.24
N PRO A 203 15.58 -7.86 0.06
CA PRO A 203 15.83 -8.40 1.40
C PRO A 203 17.28 -8.19 1.88
N GLU A 204 18.19 -7.93 0.96
CA GLU A 204 19.60 -7.61 1.24
C GLU A 204 19.81 -6.17 1.74
N LEU A 205 18.82 -5.28 1.57
CA LEU A 205 18.94 -3.86 1.92
C LEU A 205 18.35 -3.61 3.32
N PRO A 206 19.17 -3.26 4.32
CA PRO A 206 18.64 -2.86 5.62
C PRO A 206 17.83 -1.59 5.52
N VAL A 207 16.74 -1.52 6.31
CA VAL A 207 15.87 -0.36 6.39
C VAL A 207 16.14 0.44 7.64
N ILE A 208 16.46 1.72 7.49
CA ILE A 208 16.66 2.66 8.60
C ILE A 208 15.36 3.45 8.80
N ALA A 209 14.77 3.31 9.99
CA ALA A 209 13.54 3.98 10.40
C ALA A 209 13.80 4.86 11.63
N PRO A 210 14.19 6.15 11.47
CA PRO A 210 14.60 7.01 12.58
C PRO A 210 13.57 7.16 13.68
N TRP A 211 12.27 7.19 13.37
CA TRP A 211 11.20 7.25 14.36
C TRP A 211 11.14 6.05 15.32
N ARG A 212 11.83 4.94 15.03
CA ARG A 212 12.00 3.80 15.94
C ARG A 212 13.34 3.84 16.68
N ASP A 213 14.26 4.70 16.27
CA ASP A 213 15.54 4.90 16.94
C ASP A 213 15.38 5.70 18.21
N GLY A 214 15.91 5.18 19.34
CA GLY A 214 15.81 5.82 20.64
C GLY A 214 16.52 7.18 20.70
N SER A 215 17.67 7.33 20.01
CA SER A 215 18.42 8.59 19.97
C SER A 215 17.68 9.66 19.15
N PHE A 216 17.03 9.29 18.06
CA PHE A 216 16.20 10.21 17.28
C PHE A 216 15.01 10.71 18.12
N ARG A 217 14.27 9.80 18.78
CA ARG A 217 13.12 10.17 19.60
C ARG A 217 13.49 11.00 20.84
N ALA A 218 14.65 10.74 21.42
CA ALA A 218 15.17 11.56 22.52
C ALA A 218 15.53 12.98 22.08
N GLN A 219 16.07 13.12 20.87
CA GLN A 219 16.41 14.41 20.28
C GLN A 219 15.18 15.18 19.79
N PHE A 220 14.17 14.46 19.28
CA PHE A 220 12.96 15.02 18.66
C PHE A 220 11.69 14.47 19.31
N PRO A 221 11.41 14.84 20.59
CA PRO A 221 10.19 14.40 21.27
C PRO A 221 8.91 14.97 20.66
N GLY A 222 9.02 16.08 19.89
CA GLY A 222 7.89 16.74 19.26
C GLY A 222 8.26 17.63 18.08
N ARG A 223 7.22 18.26 17.51
CA ARG A 223 7.34 19.14 16.35
C ARG A 223 8.17 20.39 16.64
N ALA A 224 8.11 20.93 17.84
CA ALA A 224 8.82 22.14 18.22
C ALA A 224 10.34 21.96 18.14
N GLU A 225 10.86 20.84 18.63
CA GLU A 225 12.29 20.49 18.60
C GLU A 225 12.78 20.29 17.17
N MET A 226 11.95 19.69 16.31
CA MET A 226 12.26 19.55 14.89
C MET A 226 12.32 20.91 14.16
N ILE A 227 11.42 21.83 14.46
CA ILE A 227 11.44 23.18 13.89
C ILE A 227 12.71 23.91 14.34
N LYS A 228 13.02 23.90 15.63
CA LYS A 228 14.24 24.50 16.17
C LYS A 228 15.51 23.93 15.52
N TYR A 229 15.58 22.61 15.35
CA TYR A 229 16.69 21.96 14.68
C TYR A 229 16.85 22.43 13.23
N CYS A 230 15.72 22.59 12.50
CA CYS A 230 15.73 23.12 11.13
C CYS A 230 16.19 24.56 11.08
N GLU A 231 15.77 25.42 12.03
CA GLU A 231 16.19 26.84 12.13
C GLU A 231 17.69 26.95 12.37
N GLU A 232 18.22 26.23 13.33
CA GLU A 232 19.65 26.21 13.67
C GLU A 232 20.53 25.81 12.49
N ARG A 233 20.05 24.89 11.64
CA ARG A 233 20.76 24.38 10.45
C ARG A 233 20.39 25.05 9.15
N LYS A 234 19.52 26.08 9.21
CA LYS A 234 19.03 26.82 8.03
C LYS A 234 18.38 25.90 7.00
N ILE A 235 17.73 24.81 7.46
CA ILE A 235 16.97 23.88 6.61
C ILE A 235 15.67 24.58 6.20
N PRO A 236 15.36 24.72 4.90
CA PRO A 236 14.17 25.42 4.45
C PRO A 236 12.92 24.57 4.65
N VAL A 237 12.25 24.72 5.79
CA VAL A 237 10.95 24.11 6.04
C VAL A 237 9.89 25.21 6.05
N GLN A 238 8.80 24.96 5.34
CA GLN A 238 7.60 25.79 5.51
C GLN A 238 6.89 25.29 6.78
N ALA A 239 7.42 25.69 7.92
CA ALA A 239 6.81 25.41 9.22
C ALA A 239 5.58 26.32 9.39
N THR A 240 4.48 26.00 8.73
CA THR A 240 3.22 26.69 8.99
C THR A 240 2.54 26.02 10.17
N ALA A 241 2.55 26.71 11.30
CA ALA A 241 1.71 26.40 12.47
C ALA A 241 0.18 26.43 12.15
N LYS A 242 -0.19 26.61 10.89
CA LYS A 242 -1.55 26.96 10.47
C LYS A 242 -2.39 25.80 9.90
N LYS A 243 -1.81 24.63 9.57
CA LYS A 243 -2.65 23.51 9.12
C LYS A 243 -3.00 22.63 10.35
N PRO A 244 -4.28 22.61 10.77
CA PRO A 244 -4.70 21.90 11.96
C PRO A 244 -4.83 20.37 11.75
N TYR A 245 -4.40 19.84 10.63
CA TYR A 245 -4.41 18.44 10.22
C TYR A 245 -3.24 18.12 9.30
N SER A 246 -2.91 16.83 9.16
CA SER A 246 -1.94 16.32 8.18
C SER A 246 -2.64 15.97 6.86
N THR A 247 -1.92 16.11 5.75
CA THR A 247 -2.42 15.79 4.39
C THR A 247 -1.45 14.87 3.67
N ASP A 248 -2.00 13.92 2.89
CA ASP A 248 -1.27 13.10 1.92
C ASP A 248 -2.07 13.06 0.60
N ARG A 249 -1.42 13.40 -0.51
CA ARG A 249 -2.05 13.58 -1.81
C ARG A 249 -1.38 12.75 -2.88
N ASN A 250 -2.20 12.15 -3.75
CA ASN A 250 -1.77 11.54 -5.01
C ASN A 250 -2.90 11.61 -6.05
N ILE A 251 -2.68 11.02 -7.24
CA ILE A 251 -3.66 11.08 -8.35
C ILE A 251 -4.99 10.40 -8.02
N LEU A 252 -5.04 9.45 -7.07
CA LEU A 252 -6.26 8.76 -6.67
C LEU A 252 -7.06 9.56 -5.64
N HIS A 253 -6.39 10.17 -4.65
CA HIS A 253 -7.06 10.81 -3.54
C HIS A 253 -6.25 11.90 -2.82
N ILE A 254 -6.91 12.60 -1.91
CA ILE A 254 -6.29 13.32 -0.78
C ILE A 254 -6.84 12.70 0.51
N SER A 255 -5.95 12.46 1.49
CA SER A 255 -6.32 12.13 2.87
C SER A 255 -6.03 13.29 3.81
N PHE A 256 -6.88 13.45 4.82
CA PHE A 256 -6.74 14.40 5.91
C PHE A 256 -6.86 13.62 7.23
N GLU A 257 -5.91 13.79 8.12
CA GLU A 257 -5.88 13.09 9.42
C GLU A 257 -5.19 13.91 10.51
N ALA A 258 -5.34 13.49 11.75
CA ALA A 258 -4.75 14.11 12.95
C ALA A 258 -5.28 15.52 13.28
N GLY A 259 -4.77 16.13 14.35
CA GLY A 259 -5.15 17.46 14.80
C GLY A 259 -6.63 17.56 15.16
N ILE A 260 -7.34 18.51 14.56
CA ILE A 260 -8.78 18.71 14.83
C ILE A 260 -9.64 17.48 14.47
N LEU A 261 -9.18 16.62 13.56
CA LEU A 261 -9.88 15.42 13.13
C LEU A 261 -9.76 14.26 14.15
N GLU A 262 -8.96 14.41 15.20
CA GLU A 262 -8.89 13.42 16.29
C GLU A 262 -10.17 13.40 17.13
N ASP A 263 -10.98 14.46 17.09
CA ASP A 263 -12.33 14.46 17.64
C ASP A 263 -13.32 13.85 16.62
N PRO A 264 -13.84 12.64 16.82
CA PRO A 264 -14.77 12.01 15.88
C PRO A 264 -16.16 12.68 15.84
N TRP A 265 -16.46 13.61 16.74
CA TRP A 265 -17.69 14.38 16.77
C TRP A 265 -17.63 15.67 15.93
N LEU A 266 -16.41 16.13 15.58
CA LEU A 266 -16.23 17.31 14.74
C LEU A 266 -16.82 17.08 13.35
N ASP A 267 -17.68 17.99 12.88
CA ASP A 267 -18.17 17.99 11.49
C ASP A 267 -17.12 18.52 10.53
N ALA A 268 -16.42 17.61 9.84
CA ALA A 268 -15.40 17.96 8.86
C ALA A 268 -15.98 18.64 7.61
N SER A 269 -17.28 18.57 7.37
CA SER A 269 -17.98 19.20 6.23
C SER A 269 -18.50 20.62 6.53
N ALA A 270 -18.40 21.06 7.79
CA ALA A 270 -18.85 22.38 8.20
C ALA A 270 -18.16 23.52 7.40
N PRO A 271 -18.86 24.65 7.17
CA PRO A 271 -18.36 25.75 6.36
C PRO A 271 -16.99 26.29 6.76
N GLU A 272 -16.64 26.28 8.05
CA GLU A 272 -15.35 26.70 8.58
C GLU A 272 -14.18 25.78 8.18
N HIS A 273 -14.47 24.54 7.74
CA HIS A 273 -13.50 23.55 7.28
C HIS A 273 -13.48 23.39 5.75
N LYS A 274 -14.19 24.26 5.02
CA LYS A 274 -14.32 24.20 3.56
C LYS A 274 -12.96 24.15 2.83
N GLU A 275 -11.94 24.86 3.32
CA GLU A 275 -10.61 24.86 2.72
C GLU A 275 -9.84 23.55 2.85
N MET A 276 -10.34 22.60 3.65
CA MET A 276 -9.79 21.25 3.72
C MET A 276 -9.91 20.56 2.37
N TYR A 277 -11.08 20.65 1.74
CA TYR A 277 -11.40 19.95 0.50
C TYR A 277 -10.79 20.67 -0.71
N GLN A 278 -9.98 19.96 -1.49
CA GLN A 278 -9.15 20.52 -2.57
C GLN A 278 -9.41 19.91 -3.94
N LEU A 279 -10.05 18.73 -4.02
CA LEU A 279 -10.32 18.05 -5.30
C LEU A 279 -11.70 18.35 -5.85
N GLY A 280 -12.60 18.85 -5.04
CA GLY A 280 -13.96 19.12 -5.47
C GLY A 280 -14.73 20.10 -4.60
N VAL A 281 -15.83 20.61 -5.16
CA VAL A 281 -16.81 21.44 -4.44
C VAL A 281 -17.64 20.59 -3.47
N SER A 282 -18.36 21.22 -2.55
CA SER A 282 -19.34 20.51 -1.74
C SER A 282 -20.54 20.05 -2.60
N PRO A 283 -21.28 19.02 -2.19
CA PRO A 283 -22.52 18.62 -2.89
C PRO A 283 -23.53 19.77 -3.04
N GLU A 284 -23.60 20.66 -2.06
CA GLU A 284 -24.47 21.84 -2.05
C GLU A 284 -24.07 22.86 -3.13
N GLU A 285 -22.75 23.06 -3.31
CA GLU A 285 -22.18 24.00 -4.28
C GLU A 285 -22.08 23.38 -5.69
N ALA A 286 -22.30 22.07 -5.83
CA ALA A 286 -22.27 21.39 -7.11
C ALA A 286 -23.40 21.86 -8.04
N PRO A 287 -23.22 21.81 -9.38
CA PRO A 287 -24.22 22.27 -10.34
C PRO A 287 -25.60 21.63 -10.15
N ASP A 288 -26.64 22.44 -10.29
CA ASP A 288 -28.05 21.97 -10.25
C ASP A 288 -28.45 21.14 -11.48
N LYS A 289 -27.62 21.17 -12.53
CA LYS A 289 -27.83 20.37 -13.73
C LYS A 289 -26.99 19.11 -13.68
N ALA A 290 -27.65 17.95 -13.75
CA ALA A 290 -26.96 16.66 -13.83
C ALA A 290 -26.13 16.53 -15.12
N GLU A 291 -24.99 15.87 -15.04
CA GLU A 291 -24.12 15.57 -16.17
C GLU A 291 -24.11 14.06 -16.46
N TYR A 292 -24.36 13.69 -17.72
CA TYR A 292 -24.27 12.31 -18.18
C TYR A 292 -22.90 12.05 -18.76
N ILE A 293 -22.29 10.94 -18.36
CA ILE A 293 -21.01 10.49 -18.86
C ILE A 293 -21.09 9.02 -19.29
N SER A 294 -20.18 8.59 -20.17
CA SER A 294 -20.01 7.19 -20.53
C SER A 294 -18.58 6.74 -20.27
N LEU A 295 -18.43 5.53 -19.74
CA LEU A 295 -17.15 4.86 -19.54
C LEU A 295 -17.16 3.56 -20.36
N GLU A 296 -16.09 3.32 -21.12
CA GLU A 296 -15.89 2.10 -21.88
C GLU A 296 -14.86 1.22 -21.21
N PHE A 297 -15.17 -0.07 -21.12
CA PHE A 297 -14.33 -1.07 -20.48
C PHE A 297 -13.89 -2.14 -21.47
N ALA A 298 -12.65 -2.59 -21.36
CA ALA A 298 -12.10 -3.74 -22.02
C ALA A 298 -11.34 -4.61 -21.01
N LYS A 299 -11.80 -5.85 -20.82
CA LYS A 299 -11.22 -6.80 -19.85
C LYS A 299 -11.03 -6.19 -18.45
N GLY A 300 -12.07 -5.50 -17.96
CA GLY A 300 -12.10 -4.86 -16.67
C GLY A 300 -11.38 -3.50 -16.56
N ASN A 301 -10.62 -3.08 -17.57
CA ASN A 301 -9.96 -1.78 -17.59
C ASN A 301 -10.83 -0.73 -18.29
N CYS A 302 -10.97 0.44 -17.67
CA CYS A 302 -11.58 1.59 -18.34
C CYS A 302 -10.62 2.16 -19.38
N THR A 303 -11.04 2.18 -20.63
CA THR A 303 -10.22 2.56 -21.80
C THR A 303 -10.66 3.87 -22.44
N ALA A 304 -11.89 4.33 -22.17
CA ALA A 304 -12.39 5.60 -22.69
C ALA A 304 -13.40 6.26 -21.75
N VAL A 305 -13.43 7.59 -21.77
CA VAL A 305 -14.42 8.43 -21.10
C VAL A 305 -15.08 9.34 -22.14
N ASN A 306 -16.40 9.30 -22.23
CA ASN A 306 -17.19 10.06 -23.22
C ASN A 306 -16.70 9.83 -24.67
N GLY A 307 -16.39 8.59 -25.04
CA GLY A 307 -15.93 8.21 -26.37
C GLY A 307 -14.46 8.59 -26.69
N ARG A 308 -13.77 9.25 -25.76
CA ARG A 308 -12.35 9.58 -25.92
C ARG A 308 -11.49 8.50 -25.29
N ALA A 309 -10.68 7.81 -26.06
CA ALA A 309 -9.68 6.86 -25.57
C ALA A 309 -8.62 7.59 -24.71
N LEU A 310 -8.28 7.01 -23.57
CA LEU A 310 -7.37 7.59 -22.59
C LEU A 310 -6.48 6.51 -21.98
N SER A 311 -5.27 6.90 -21.58
CA SER A 311 -4.43 6.08 -20.71
C SER A 311 -5.04 5.94 -19.29
N PRO A 312 -4.61 4.97 -18.48
CA PRO A 312 -5.04 4.84 -17.09
C PRO A 312 -4.96 6.15 -16.29
N LEU A 313 -3.87 6.88 -16.39
CA LEU A 313 -3.70 8.20 -15.79
C LEU A 313 -4.69 9.22 -16.37
N GLY A 314 -4.88 9.20 -17.69
CA GLY A 314 -5.83 10.07 -18.39
C GLY A 314 -7.27 9.85 -17.91
N VAL A 315 -7.67 8.60 -17.69
CA VAL A 315 -8.98 8.24 -17.12
C VAL A 315 -9.15 8.84 -15.73
N LEU A 316 -8.18 8.62 -14.82
CA LEU A 316 -8.25 9.16 -13.47
C LEU A 316 -8.32 10.69 -13.45
N LYS A 317 -7.47 11.38 -14.26
CA LYS A 317 -7.50 12.84 -14.37
C LYS A 317 -8.85 13.36 -14.89
N ALA A 318 -9.43 12.70 -15.89
CA ALA A 318 -10.75 13.07 -16.43
C ALA A 318 -11.86 12.87 -15.38
N LEU A 319 -11.85 11.72 -14.69
CA LEU A 319 -12.87 11.41 -13.68
C LEU A 319 -12.69 12.24 -12.40
N ASN A 320 -11.48 12.57 -11.99
CA ASN A 320 -11.24 13.49 -10.87
C ASN A 320 -11.86 14.87 -11.14
N ARG A 321 -11.67 15.40 -12.37
CA ARG A 321 -12.26 16.69 -12.77
C ARG A 321 -13.80 16.61 -12.75
N LEU A 322 -14.39 15.55 -13.31
CA LEU A 322 -15.84 15.37 -13.38
C LEU A 322 -16.43 15.15 -11.98
N GLY A 323 -15.83 14.28 -11.19
CA GLY A 323 -16.29 13.99 -9.83
C GLY A 323 -16.15 15.20 -8.90
N GLY A 324 -15.02 15.90 -8.97
CA GLY A 324 -14.79 17.12 -8.19
C GLY A 324 -15.81 18.23 -8.52
N LYS A 325 -16.14 18.41 -9.81
CA LYS A 325 -17.19 19.35 -10.25
C LYS A 325 -18.56 19.05 -9.62
N HIS A 326 -18.88 17.79 -9.41
CA HIS A 326 -20.15 17.33 -8.88
C HIS A 326 -20.14 16.97 -7.39
N GLY A 327 -19.08 17.30 -6.65
CA GLY A 327 -18.97 17.08 -5.21
C GLY A 327 -18.91 15.59 -4.82
N ILE A 328 -18.42 14.72 -5.72
CA ILE A 328 -18.38 13.28 -5.53
C ILE A 328 -17.09 12.85 -4.81
N GLY A 329 -17.18 11.83 -3.95
CA GLY A 329 -16.04 11.10 -3.42
C GLY A 329 -15.50 11.62 -2.09
N ARG A 330 -16.28 12.37 -1.30
CA ARG A 330 -15.95 12.72 0.08
C ARG A 330 -16.32 11.56 1.00
N VAL A 331 -15.40 11.17 1.86
CA VAL A 331 -15.58 10.08 2.84
C VAL A 331 -14.99 10.51 4.16
N ASP A 332 -15.69 10.25 5.25
CA ASP A 332 -15.25 10.43 6.62
C ASP A 332 -15.48 9.11 7.36
N LEU A 333 -14.42 8.48 7.85
CA LEU A 333 -14.53 7.21 8.56
C LEU A 333 -13.51 7.08 9.69
N VAL A 334 -13.87 6.26 10.66
CA VAL A 334 -12.95 5.78 11.70
C VAL A 334 -12.53 4.37 11.31
N GLU A 335 -11.30 4.22 10.83
CA GLU A 335 -10.73 2.96 10.36
C GLU A 335 -9.89 2.26 11.44
N ASN A 336 -9.69 0.95 11.30
CA ASN A 336 -8.82 0.18 12.16
C ASN A 336 -7.42 0.09 11.54
N ARG A 337 -6.42 0.76 12.15
CA ARG A 337 -5.02 0.65 11.70
C ARG A 337 -4.46 -0.74 11.99
N TYR A 338 -3.57 -1.21 11.10
CA TYR A 338 -2.90 -2.51 11.26
C TYR A 338 -2.09 -2.60 12.56
N VAL A 339 -1.57 -1.50 13.04
CA VAL A 339 -0.87 -1.38 14.33
C VAL A 339 -1.79 -1.42 15.56
N GLY A 340 -3.09 -1.69 15.39
CA GLY A 340 -4.02 -2.03 16.46
C GLY A 340 -4.81 -0.87 17.07
N MET A 341 -4.81 0.32 16.47
CA MET A 341 -5.59 1.46 16.96
C MET A 341 -6.64 1.91 15.95
N LYS A 342 -7.70 2.56 16.42
CA LYS A 342 -8.65 3.29 15.59
C LYS A 342 -8.10 4.66 15.23
N SER A 343 -8.36 5.10 14.00
CA SER A 343 -7.95 6.42 13.52
C SER A 343 -9.01 6.98 12.58
N ARG A 344 -9.38 8.24 12.76
CA ARG A 344 -10.26 8.93 11.83
C ARG A 344 -9.45 9.46 10.66
N GLY A 345 -9.98 9.25 9.45
CA GLY A 345 -9.51 9.83 8.21
C GLY A 345 -10.66 10.45 7.44
N VAL A 346 -10.41 11.62 6.85
CA VAL A 346 -11.31 12.27 5.88
C VAL A 346 -10.63 12.23 4.52
N TYR A 347 -11.37 11.90 3.48
CA TYR A 347 -10.81 11.61 2.16
C TYR A 347 -11.59 12.28 1.05
N GLU A 348 -10.90 12.68 -0.02
CA GLU A 348 -11.50 13.01 -1.31
C GLU A 348 -10.98 12.05 -2.37
N THR A 349 -11.90 11.28 -2.99
CA THR A 349 -11.56 10.28 -4.02
C THR A 349 -12.53 10.38 -5.19
N PRO A 350 -12.65 11.53 -5.86
CA PRO A 350 -13.72 11.77 -6.84
C PRO A 350 -13.67 10.82 -8.03
N GLY A 351 -12.54 10.68 -8.69
CA GLY A 351 -12.39 9.81 -9.85
C GLY A 351 -12.42 8.34 -9.50
N GLY A 352 -11.79 7.97 -8.38
CA GLY A 352 -11.80 6.58 -7.87
C GLY A 352 -13.21 6.10 -7.56
N THR A 353 -14.04 6.95 -6.95
CA THR A 353 -15.46 6.64 -6.67
C THR A 353 -16.25 6.38 -7.94
N ILE A 354 -16.11 7.25 -8.96
CA ILE A 354 -16.80 7.06 -10.24
C ILE A 354 -16.32 5.78 -10.94
N LEU A 355 -15.01 5.57 -11.00
CA LEU A 355 -14.40 4.43 -11.69
C LEU A 355 -14.80 3.11 -11.05
N HIS A 356 -14.69 3.00 -9.73
CA HIS A 356 -15.09 1.82 -8.97
C HIS A 356 -16.59 1.52 -9.14
N PHE A 357 -17.44 2.55 -9.03
CA PHE A 357 -18.88 2.39 -9.26
C PHE A 357 -19.18 1.91 -10.68
N ALA A 358 -18.60 2.53 -11.71
CA ALA A 358 -18.79 2.14 -13.10
C ALA A 358 -18.31 0.71 -13.38
N HIS A 359 -17.15 0.34 -12.86
CA HIS A 359 -16.60 -1.00 -12.98
C HIS A 359 -17.56 -2.05 -12.38
N ARG A 360 -18.10 -1.79 -11.19
CA ARG A 360 -19.12 -2.67 -10.59
C ARG A 360 -20.36 -2.80 -11.46
N GLN A 361 -20.78 -1.73 -12.15
CA GLN A 361 -21.99 -1.77 -13.00
C GLN A 361 -21.78 -2.65 -14.25
N ILE A 362 -20.61 -2.64 -14.87
CA ILE A 362 -20.38 -3.50 -16.04
C ILE A 362 -20.25 -4.97 -15.61
N GLU A 363 -19.69 -5.26 -14.46
CA GLU A 363 -19.61 -6.60 -13.90
C GLU A 363 -21.00 -7.23 -13.69
N THR A 364 -22.02 -6.46 -13.30
CA THR A 364 -23.38 -6.98 -13.06
C THR A 364 -23.99 -7.67 -14.25
N ILE A 365 -23.54 -7.38 -15.48
CA ILE A 365 -24.09 -7.97 -16.70
C ILE A 365 -23.09 -8.88 -17.41
N THR A 366 -21.84 -8.95 -16.98
CA THR A 366 -20.78 -9.70 -17.66
C THR A 366 -20.18 -10.83 -16.82
N LEU A 367 -20.29 -10.78 -15.50
CA LEU A 367 -19.81 -11.87 -14.65
C LEU A 367 -20.90 -12.91 -14.40
N ASP A 368 -20.51 -14.17 -14.45
CA ASP A 368 -21.32 -15.26 -13.91
C ASP A 368 -21.60 -15.04 -12.42
N ARG A 369 -22.80 -15.45 -11.97
CA ARG A 369 -23.26 -15.27 -10.59
C ARG A 369 -22.29 -15.85 -9.56
N GLU A 370 -21.79 -17.07 -9.78
CA GLU A 370 -20.96 -17.75 -8.80
C GLU A 370 -19.52 -17.20 -8.82
N VAL A 371 -18.99 -16.82 -9.99
CA VAL A 371 -17.71 -16.11 -10.12
C VAL A 371 -17.76 -14.78 -9.39
N MET A 372 -18.86 -14.01 -9.56
CA MET A 372 -19.03 -12.73 -8.88
C MET A 372 -19.07 -12.90 -7.36
N ARG A 373 -19.82 -13.89 -6.84
CA ARG A 373 -19.91 -14.20 -5.41
C ARG A 373 -18.57 -14.63 -4.83
N LEU A 374 -17.84 -15.51 -5.53
CA LEU A 374 -16.52 -15.95 -5.13
C LEU A 374 -15.58 -14.74 -5.01
N ARG A 375 -15.48 -13.92 -6.06
CA ARG A 375 -14.64 -12.72 -6.03
C ARG A 375 -15.05 -11.76 -4.91
N ASP A 376 -16.34 -11.49 -4.75
CA ASP A 376 -16.86 -10.57 -3.72
C ASP A 376 -16.51 -11.04 -2.30
N SER A 377 -16.50 -12.35 -2.06
CA SER A 377 -16.07 -12.91 -0.77
C SER A 377 -14.59 -12.66 -0.45
N LEU A 378 -13.76 -12.38 -1.46
CA LEU A 378 -12.33 -12.15 -1.33
C LEU A 378 -11.96 -10.65 -1.29
N ILE A 379 -12.90 -9.75 -1.62
CA ILE A 379 -12.65 -8.28 -1.60
C ILE A 379 -12.11 -7.81 -0.24
N PRO A 380 -12.69 -8.18 0.91
CA PRO A 380 -12.16 -7.74 2.20
C PRO A 380 -10.72 -8.18 2.40
N LYS A 381 -10.39 -9.43 2.04
CA LYS A 381 -9.04 -9.97 2.19
C LYS A 381 -8.03 -9.31 1.26
N TYR A 382 -8.42 -9.04 0.02
CA TYR A 382 -7.57 -8.28 -0.90
C TYR A 382 -7.32 -6.86 -0.38
N SER A 383 -8.37 -6.19 0.13
CA SER A 383 -8.28 -4.84 0.70
C SER A 383 -7.36 -4.80 1.92
N GLU A 384 -7.42 -5.80 2.80
CA GLU A 384 -6.49 -5.96 3.92
C GLU A 384 -5.04 -6.07 3.46
N PHE A 385 -4.73 -6.89 2.46
CA PHE A 385 -3.38 -7.02 1.95
C PHE A 385 -2.83 -5.70 1.41
N VAL A 386 -3.65 -4.93 0.70
CA VAL A 386 -3.26 -3.58 0.25
C VAL A 386 -3.06 -2.65 1.44
N TYR A 387 -4.01 -2.62 2.37
CA TYR A 387 -3.98 -1.72 3.52
C TYR A 387 -2.78 -1.99 4.44
N TYR A 388 -2.44 -3.26 4.64
CA TYR A 388 -1.36 -3.71 5.52
C TYR A 388 0.03 -3.67 4.87
N GLY A 389 0.12 -3.45 3.54
CA GLY A 389 1.40 -3.33 2.84
C GLY A 389 1.90 -4.62 2.16
N TYR A 390 1.07 -5.64 2.04
CA TYR A 390 1.39 -6.93 1.41
C TYR A 390 1.20 -6.92 -0.12
N TRP A 391 1.43 -5.78 -0.79
CA TRP A 391 1.26 -5.69 -2.25
C TRP A 391 2.09 -6.70 -3.02
N PHE A 392 3.31 -6.97 -2.59
CA PHE A 392 4.23 -7.90 -3.26
C PHE A 392 4.20 -9.32 -2.70
N SER A 393 3.29 -9.64 -1.78
CA SER A 393 3.20 -10.96 -1.18
C SER A 393 2.63 -12.01 -2.15
N PRO A 394 3.02 -13.29 -2.01
CA PRO A 394 2.52 -14.39 -2.85
C PRO A 394 1.00 -14.53 -2.80
N GLU A 395 0.39 -14.38 -1.62
CA GLU A 395 -1.06 -14.52 -1.43
C GLU A 395 -1.85 -13.40 -2.14
N ARG A 396 -1.34 -12.13 -2.13
CA ARG A 396 -1.98 -11.06 -2.90
C ARG A 396 -1.84 -11.32 -4.41
N GLN A 397 -0.69 -11.84 -4.86
CA GLN A 397 -0.47 -12.20 -6.26
C GLN A 397 -1.42 -13.30 -6.71
N ALA A 398 -1.65 -14.33 -5.88
CA ALA A 398 -2.62 -15.39 -6.16
C ALA A 398 -4.05 -14.84 -6.27
N LEU A 399 -4.46 -13.93 -5.37
CA LEU A 399 -5.75 -13.25 -5.48
C LEU A 399 -5.85 -12.39 -6.74
N GLN A 400 -4.77 -11.69 -7.13
CA GLN A 400 -4.74 -10.91 -8.37
C GLN A 400 -4.92 -11.78 -9.60
N ALA A 401 -4.34 -12.97 -9.63
CA ALA A 401 -4.51 -13.92 -10.73
C ALA A 401 -5.99 -14.32 -10.88
N LEU A 402 -6.68 -14.63 -9.77
CA LEU A 402 -8.11 -14.91 -9.75
C LEU A 402 -8.92 -13.71 -10.25
N VAL A 403 -8.61 -12.51 -9.74
CA VAL A 403 -9.27 -11.27 -10.19
C VAL A 403 -9.08 -11.09 -11.70
N THR A 404 -7.85 -11.17 -12.20
CA THR A 404 -7.53 -10.98 -13.62
C THR A 404 -8.28 -11.99 -14.50
N GLU A 405 -8.37 -13.26 -14.08
CA GLU A 405 -9.14 -14.28 -14.77
C GLU A 405 -10.63 -13.91 -14.87
N SER A 406 -11.21 -13.43 -13.76
CA SER A 406 -12.61 -13.03 -13.72
C SER A 406 -12.93 -11.85 -14.65
N GLN A 407 -11.93 -11.00 -14.95
CA GLN A 407 -12.13 -9.78 -15.76
C GLN A 407 -12.10 -10.01 -17.27
N LYS A 408 -11.77 -11.19 -17.78
CA LYS A 408 -11.60 -11.46 -19.21
C LYS A 408 -12.80 -11.03 -20.09
N ASN A 409 -14.00 -11.19 -19.56
CA ASN A 409 -15.24 -10.86 -20.26
C ASN A 409 -15.87 -9.52 -19.82
N VAL A 410 -15.25 -8.81 -18.88
CA VAL A 410 -15.76 -7.52 -18.38
C VAL A 410 -15.44 -6.42 -19.41
N THR A 411 -16.24 -6.40 -20.48
CA THR A 411 -16.08 -5.50 -21.62
C THR A 411 -17.44 -4.90 -21.99
N GLY A 412 -17.47 -3.59 -22.23
CA GLY A 412 -18.70 -2.89 -22.60
C GLY A 412 -18.72 -1.44 -22.18
N THR A 413 -19.90 -0.84 -22.17
CA THR A 413 -20.09 0.58 -21.86
C THR A 413 -21.07 0.77 -20.71
N VAL A 414 -20.70 1.63 -19.76
CA VAL A 414 -21.57 2.10 -18.69
C VAL A 414 -21.86 3.57 -18.90
N ARG A 415 -23.11 3.95 -18.78
CA ARG A 415 -23.56 5.34 -18.79
C ARG A 415 -23.99 5.71 -17.36
N LEU A 416 -23.45 6.82 -16.85
CA LEU A 416 -23.69 7.33 -15.51
C LEU A 416 -24.28 8.74 -15.57
N LYS A 417 -25.06 9.09 -14.53
CA LYS A 417 -25.51 10.43 -14.24
C LYS A 417 -24.82 10.90 -12.96
N LEU A 418 -24.07 11.99 -13.04
CA LEU A 418 -23.40 12.66 -11.94
C LEU A 418 -24.25 13.82 -11.45
N TYR A 419 -24.54 13.86 -10.16
CA TYR A 419 -25.37 14.91 -9.60
C TYR A 419 -25.18 15.05 -8.09
N LYS A 420 -24.75 16.21 -7.63
CA LYS A 420 -24.69 16.61 -6.21
C LYS A 420 -24.21 15.49 -5.27
N GLY A 421 -22.95 15.10 -5.41
CA GLY A 421 -22.31 14.05 -4.62
C GLY A 421 -22.64 12.62 -5.04
N ASN A 422 -23.58 12.42 -5.98
CA ASN A 422 -24.07 11.09 -6.33
C ASN A 422 -23.57 10.62 -7.70
N VAL A 423 -23.28 9.32 -7.79
CA VAL A 423 -23.07 8.58 -9.05
C VAL A 423 -24.22 7.63 -9.25
N ILE A 424 -25.00 7.84 -10.31
CA ILE A 424 -26.24 7.11 -10.58
C ILE A 424 -26.11 6.37 -11.91
N THR A 425 -26.49 5.10 -11.95
CA THR A 425 -26.51 4.32 -13.19
C THR A 425 -27.59 4.83 -14.14
N ALA A 426 -27.18 5.17 -15.38
CA ALA A 426 -28.10 5.58 -16.45
C ALA A 426 -28.23 4.52 -17.57
N GLY A 427 -27.42 3.46 -17.51
CA GLY A 427 -27.49 2.33 -18.45
C GLY A 427 -26.15 1.61 -18.55
N ARG A 428 -26.20 0.39 -19.06
CA ARG A 428 -25.06 -0.46 -19.32
C ARG A 428 -25.33 -1.39 -20.53
N LYS A 429 -24.30 -1.65 -21.30
CA LYS A 429 -24.36 -2.59 -22.44
C LYS A 429 -23.04 -3.31 -22.60
N SER A 430 -23.11 -4.55 -23.04
CA SER A 430 -21.93 -5.37 -23.30
C SER A 430 -22.19 -6.36 -24.43
N PRO A 431 -21.21 -6.61 -25.33
CA PRO A 431 -21.27 -7.75 -26.25
C PRO A 431 -21.10 -9.10 -25.52
N GLN A 432 -20.61 -9.08 -24.27
CA GLN A 432 -20.41 -10.25 -23.40
C GLN A 432 -21.50 -10.33 -22.32
N SER A 433 -22.68 -9.70 -22.55
CA SER A 433 -23.76 -9.68 -21.57
C SER A 433 -24.34 -11.07 -21.33
N LEU A 434 -24.40 -11.46 -20.07
CA LEU A 434 -25.13 -12.63 -19.57
C LEU A 434 -26.61 -12.32 -19.29
N TYR A 435 -26.98 -11.04 -19.31
CA TYR A 435 -28.38 -10.61 -19.19
C TYR A 435 -29.12 -10.91 -20.49
N ASN A 436 -30.07 -11.84 -20.42
CA ASN A 436 -30.92 -12.22 -21.54
C ASN A 436 -32.33 -11.70 -21.33
N PRO A 437 -32.80 -10.68 -22.09
CA PRO A 437 -34.15 -10.13 -21.93
C PRO A 437 -35.26 -11.16 -22.12
N LYS A 438 -35.05 -12.17 -22.97
CA LYS A 438 -36.06 -13.22 -23.24
C LYS A 438 -36.26 -14.15 -22.03
N ILE A 439 -35.22 -14.38 -21.23
CA ILE A 439 -35.31 -15.19 -20.01
C ILE A 439 -35.76 -14.34 -18.82
N ALA A 440 -35.36 -13.07 -18.80
CA ALA A 440 -35.61 -12.16 -17.66
C ALA A 440 -36.97 -11.47 -17.72
N THR A 441 -37.70 -11.59 -18.83
CA THR A 441 -39.02 -10.95 -18.98
C THR A 441 -40.06 -11.56 -18.05
N MET A 442 -40.95 -10.72 -17.56
CA MET A 442 -42.16 -11.13 -16.82
C MET A 442 -43.38 -11.30 -17.74
N GLU A 443 -43.23 -10.95 -19.04
CA GLU A 443 -44.24 -11.14 -20.06
C GLU A 443 -44.39 -12.62 -20.43
N ALA A 444 -45.50 -13.01 -21.06
CA ALA A 444 -45.72 -14.38 -21.54
C ALA A 444 -44.61 -14.78 -22.50
N ASP A 445 -43.85 -15.82 -22.14
CA ASP A 445 -42.69 -16.30 -22.93
C ASP A 445 -43.15 -17.18 -24.08
N SER A 446 -43.22 -16.59 -25.26
CA SER A 446 -43.49 -17.34 -26.48
C SER A 446 -42.33 -18.25 -26.91
N THR A 447 -41.14 -18.09 -26.33
CA THR A 447 -39.92 -18.84 -26.67
C THR A 447 -39.65 -20.04 -25.76
N GLN A 448 -40.40 -20.19 -24.64
CA GLN A 448 -40.18 -21.20 -23.59
C GLN A 448 -38.72 -21.25 -23.09
N ALA A 449 -38.07 -20.10 -23.07
CA ALA A 449 -36.67 -19.99 -22.63
C ALA A 449 -36.47 -20.32 -21.14
N TYR A 450 -37.56 -20.27 -20.34
CA TYR A 450 -37.60 -20.65 -18.93
C TYR A 450 -38.88 -21.44 -18.66
N ASN A 451 -38.74 -22.70 -18.19
CA ASN A 451 -39.89 -23.48 -17.75
C ASN A 451 -40.20 -23.20 -16.27
N GLN A 452 -41.35 -22.59 -15.99
CA GLN A 452 -41.77 -22.23 -14.63
C GLN A 452 -42.03 -23.48 -13.75
N ASP A 453 -42.41 -24.63 -14.33
CA ASP A 453 -42.67 -25.85 -13.59
C ASP A 453 -41.40 -26.41 -12.89
N ASP A 454 -40.23 -26.18 -13.46
CA ASP A 454 -38.95 -26.62 -12.90
C ASP A 454 -38.68 -25.97 -11.52
N ALA A 455 -39.22 -24.77 -11.30
CA ALA A 455 -39.12 -24.07 -10.01
C ALA A 455 -39.75 -24.85 -8.87
N THR A 456 -40.83 -25.61 -9.13
CA THR A 456 -41.55 -26.40 -8.12
C THR A 456 -40.60 -27.46 -7.49
N GLY A 457 -39.86 -28.21 -8.32
CA GLY A 457 -38.88 -29.20 -7.86
C GLY A 457 -37.74 -28.57 -7.07
N PHE A 458 -37.16 -27.50 -7.61
CA PHE A 458 -36.11 -26.73 -6.97
C PHE A 458 -36.53 -26.21 -5.59
N ILE A 459 -37.70 -25.59 -5.47
CA ILE A 459 -38.22 -25.06 -4.21
C ILE A 459 -38.45 -26.20 -3.19
N ARG A 460 -39.05 -27.32 -3.61
CA ARG A 460 -39.28 -28.49 -2.74
C ARG A 460 -37.95 -28.99 -2.13
N LEU A 461 -36.92 -29.22 -2.94
CA LEU A 461 -35.60 -29.67 -2.47
C LEU A 461 -34.98 -28.65 -1.50
N ASN A 462 -34.94 -27.37 -1.84
CA ASN A 462 -34.38 -26.32 -0.99
C ASN A 462 -35.17 -26.11 0.32
N SER A 463 -36.47 -26.41 0.35
CA SER A 463 -37.31 -26.30 1.54
C SER A 463 -37.12 -27.43 2.55
N LEU A 464 -36.52 -28.59 2.17
CA LEU A 464 -36.37 -29.74 3.07
C LEU A 464 -35.66 -29.39 4.38
N ARG A 465 -34.53 -28.73 4.32
CA ARG A 465 -33.77 -28.29 5.50
C ARG A 465 -34.61 -27.39 6.43
N LEU A 466 -35.42 -26.50 5.86
CA LEU A 466 -36.27 -25.57 6.62
C LEU A 466 -37.40 -26.31 7.33
N LYS A 467 -38.01 -27.29 6.65
CA LYS A 467 -39.06 -28.15 7.25
C LYS A 467 -38.51 -28.98 8.41
N VAL A 468 -37.33 -29.62 8.23
CA VAL A 468 -36.67 -30.40 9.32
C VAL A 468 -36.38 -29.47 10.51
N ALA A 469 -35.80 -28.30 10.29
CA ALA A 469 -35.51 -27.32 11.36
C ALA A 469 -36.82 -26.90 12.08
N SER A 470 -37.90 -26.63 11.34
CA SER A 470 -39.18 -26.21 11.89
C SER A 470 -39.79 -27.32 12.78
N HIS A 471 -39.75 -28.57 12.34
CA HIS A 471 -40.25 -29.70 13.17
C HIS A 471 -39.49 -29.82 14.50
N LEU A 472 -38.18 -29.63 14.53
CA LEU A 472 -37.39 -29.66 15.77
C LEU A 472 -37.75 -28.49 16.72
N HIS A 473 -38.11 -27.33 16.21
CA HIS A 473 -38.54 -26.20 17.03
C HIS A 473 -39.97 -26.36 17.57
N HIS A 474 -40.89 -26.99 16.84
CA HIS A 474 -42.26 -27.27 17.31
C HIS A 474 -42.37 -28.46 18.24
N ALA A 475 -41.46 -29.46 18.13
CA ALA A 475 -41.39 -30.59 19.03
C ALA A 475 -40.84 -30.25 20.44
N LYS A 476 -40.31 -29.06 20.64
CA LYS A 476 -39.82 -28.54 21.93
C LYS A 476 -40.77 -27.58 22.63
N LYS A 477 -41.95 -27.31 22.04
CA LYS A 477 -43.07 -26.62 22.65
C LYS A 477 -44.17 -27.60 23.02
#